data_318f4ee5ce7a74dd8f6b8715074bbfec
#
_entry.id   318f4ee5ce7a74dd8f6b8715074bbfec
#
_cell.length_a   1.000
_cell.length_b   1.000
_cell.length_c   1.000
_cell.angle_alpha   90.00
_cell.angle_beta   90.00
_cell.angle_gamma   90.00
#
_symmetry.space_group_name_H-M   'P 1'
#
loop_
_entity.id
_entity.type
_entity.pdbx_description
1 polymer ?
#
loop_
_entity_poly.entity_id
_entity_poly.type
_entity_poly.pdbx_seq_one_letter_code
_entity_poly.pdbx_strand_id
1 'polypeptide(L)'
;LGRADAESFTAMLDDAQMRFPTARLFVKTHPDVLAGKKQGYLTEAAKRRGIAIIAQDVSPLSLLAQADVVYTVTSQMGFEALLLGKEVHCFGMPFYAGWGATHDRLTCPRRAKRRTAEEIFAAAYMLYARYVNPVTARRCDIHEAIRILAAQRFQNERNKGFHSCVGFSRWKRPHARAFLQSTTGTIRFFSDWWKAIKWAQANGGDIVVWASKCTIGLESSCQTMGVRLIR
;
A
#
# COMPACT_ATOMS: atom_id res chain seq x y z
N LEU A 1 20.04 -6.78 12.87
CA LEU A 1 19.11 -5.67 12.94
C LEU A 1 17.89 -6.11 13.76
N GLY A 2 17.48 -5.30 14.76
CA GLY A 2 16.27 -5.55 15.56
C GLY A 2 16.33 -6.71 16.56
N ARG A 3 17.49 -7.31 16.76
CA ARG A 3 17.70 -8.48 17.66
C ARG A 3 16.70 -9.60 17.42
N ALA A 4 16.54 -10.00 16.16
CA ALA A 4 15.58 -11.01 15.73
C ALA A 4 16.32 -12.18 15.07
N ASP A 5 15.91 -13.40 15.39
CA ASP A 5 16.37 -14.66 14.84
C ASP A 5 15.19 -15.63 14.61
N ALA A 6 15.44 -16.81 14.14
CA ALA A 6 14.39 -17.82 13.90
C ALA A 6 13.67 -18.23 15.22
N GLU A 7 14.41 -18.24 16.33
CA GLU A 7 13.84 -18.58 17.64
C GLU A 7 12.84 -17.53 18.11
N SER A 8 13.10 -16.25 17.86
CA SER A 8 12.17 -15.15 18.17
C SER A 8 10.79 -15.36 17.52
N PHE A 9 10.75 -15.87 16.29
CA PHE A 9 9.48 -16.14 15.61
C PHE A 9 8.73 -17.35 16.19
N THR A 10 9.46 -18.38 16.56
CA THR A 10 8.86 -19.57 17.20
C THR A 10 8.31 -19.22 18.57
N ALA A 11 9.10 -18.54 19.39
CA ALA A 11 8.70 -18.09 20.70
C ALA A 11 7.51 -17.11 20.68
N MET A 12 7.44 -16.26 19.67
CA MET A 12 6.28 -15.38 19.43
C MET A 12 5.00 -16.18 19.22
N LEU A 13 5.06 -17.24 18.42
CA LEU A 13 3.91 -18.08 18.12
C LEU A 13 3.48 -18.91 19.34
N ASP A 14 4.45 -19.41 20.10
CA ASP A 14 4.20 -20.17 21.36
C ASP A 14 3.52 -19.28 22.40
N ASP A 15 4.00 -18.05 22.59
CA ASP A 15 3.42 -17.10 23.54
C ASP A 15 1.99 -16.72 23.14
N ALA A 16 1.75 -16.49 21.86
CA ALA A 16 0.41 -16.17 21.36
C ALA A 16 -0.59 -17.31 21.64
N GLN A 17 -0.22 -18.56 21.39
CA GLN A 17 -1.06 -19.72 21.67
C GLN A 17 -1.28 -19.94 23.17
N MET A 18 -0.25 -19.71 23.98
CA MET A 18 -0.32 -19.87 25.42
C MET A 18 -1.20 -18.79 26.08
N ARG A 19 -1.04 -17.53 25.70
CA ARG A 19 -1.80 -16.41 26.29
C ARG A 19 -3.25 -16.35 25.82
N PHE A 20 -3.49 -16.75 24.58
CA PHE A 20 -4.80 -16.66 23.95
C PHE A 20 -5.23 -18.03 23.38
N PRO A 21 -5.45 -19.05 24.23
CA PRO A 21 -5.69 -20.43 23.77
C PRO A 21 -7.00 -20.61 23.00
N THR A 22 -7.96 -19.71 23.17
CA THR A 22 -9.25 -19.72 22.46
C THR A 22 -9.31 -18.74 21.30
N ALA A 23 -8.26 -17.93 21.09
CA ALA A 23 -8.24 -16.93 20.04
C ALA A 23 -8.04 -17.56 18.67
N ARG A 24 -8.63 -16.93 17.67
CA ARG A 24 -8.41 -17.29 16.28
C ARG A 24 -7.11 -16.65 15.80
N LEU A 25 -6.09 -17.45 15.59
CA LEU A 25 -4.78 -16.99 15.16
C LEU A 25 -4.64 -16.96 13.64
N PHE A 26 -3.96 -15.93 13.15
CA PHE A 26 -3.59 -15.76 11.75
C PHE A 26 -2.11 -15.38 11.62
N VAL A 27 -1.43 -15.97 10.67
CA VAL A 27 -0.08 -15.56 10.30
C VAL A 27 -0.13 -14.77 8.98
N LYS A 28 0.24 -13.49 9.04
CA LYS A 28 0.41 -12.68 7.82
C LYS A 28 1.83 -12.84 7.29
N THR A 29 1.94 -13.40 6.09
CA THR A 29 3.22 -13.60 5.41
C THR A 29 3.55 -12.40 4.51
N HIS A 30 4.81 -11.96 4.54
CA HIS A 30 5.28 -10.88 3.67
C HIS A 30 5.25 -11.33 2.19
N PRO A 31 4.86 -10.45 1.24
CA PRO A 31 4.83 -10.81 -0.18
C PRO A 31 6.16 -11.36 -0.73
N ASP A 32 7.31 -10.86 -0.26
CA ASP A 32 8.62 -11.37 -0.65
C ASP A 32 8.88 -12.83 -0.24
N VAL A 33 8.26 -13.29 0.86
CA VAL A 33 8.34 -14.69 1.30
C VAL A 33 7.51 -15.57 0.36
N LEU A 34 6.34 -15.11 -0.04
CA LEU A 34 5.48 -15.81 -0.99
C LEU A 34 6.11 -15.90 -2.38
N ALA A 35 6.82 -14.86 -2.78
CA ALA A 35 7.57 -14.81 -4.04
C ALA A 35 8.91 -15.59 -3.98
N GLY A 36 9.22 -16.27 -2.87
CA GLY A 36 10.47 -17.01 -2.70
C GLY A 36 11.74 -16.15 -2.58
N LYS A 37 11.59 -14.83 -2.47
CA LYS A 37 12.72 -13.88 -2.35
C LYS A 37 13.33 -13.82 -0.95
N LYS A 38 12.57 -14.23 0.06
CA LYS A 38 13.00 -14.27 1.46
C LYS A 38 12.52 -15.55 2.13
N GLN A 39 13.28 -16.01 3.10
CA GLN A 39 12.88 -17.15 3.93
C GLN A 39 11.79 -16.73 4.91
N GLY A 40 10.70 -17.52 4.96
CA GLY A 40 9.61 -17.33 5.92
C GLY A 40 9.77 -18.22 7.14
N TYR A 41 10.06 -17.65 8.28
CA TYR A 41 10.27 -18.39 9.53
C TYR A 41 8.99 -19.00 10.11
N LEU A 42 7.81 -18.40 9.83
CA LEU A 42 6.55 -18.82 10.44
C LEU A 42 5.72 -19.77 9.58
N THR A 43 5.95 -19.84 8.28
CA THR A 43 5.09 -20.55 7.34
C THR A 43 4.94 -22.03 7.69
N GLU A 44 6.05 -22.71 7.90
CA GLU A 44 6.03 -24.13 8.24
C GLU A 44 5.55 -24.41 9.68
N ALA A 45 5.89 -23.52 10.62
CA ALA A 45 5.39 -23.62 12.00
C ALA A 45 3.87 -23.42 12.05
N ALA A 46 3.32 -22.45 11.32
CA ALA A 46 1.90 -22.20 11.22
C ALA A 46 1.14 -23.39 10.60
N LYS A 47 1.65 -23.93 9.49
CA LYS A 47 1.06 -25.13 8.86
C LYS A 47 0.97 -26.31 9.81
N ARG A 48 2.08 -26.65 10.50
CA ARG A 48 2.13 -27.76 11.46
C ARG A 48 1.14 -27.60 12.61
N ARG A 49 0.81 -26.36 12.98
CA ARG A 49 -0.11 -26.03 14.08
C ARG A 49 -1.54 -25.75 13.64
N GLY A 50 -1.84 -25.91 12.34
CA GLY A 50 -3.17 -25.64 11.79
C GLY A 50 -3.57 -24.17 11.84
N ILE A 51 -2.59 -23.23 11.94
CA ILE A 51 -2.86 -21.79 11.98
C ILE A 51 -3.04 -21.27 10.56
N ALA A 52 -4.10 -20.51 10.32
CA ALA A 52 -4.42 -19.95 9.01
C ALA A 52 -3.37 -18.92 8.57
N ILE A 53 -2.93 -19.02 7.30
CA ILE A 53 -1.94 -18.13 6.71
C ILE A 53 -2.63 -17.18 5.73
N ILE A 54 -2.45 -15.88 5.94
CA ILE A 54 -2.90 -14.85 5.03
C ILE A 54 -1.78 -14.55 4.04
N ALA A 55 -1.89 -15.15 2.87
CA ALA A 55 -0.94 -15.04 1.77
C ALA A 55 -1.34 -13.96 0.74
N GLN A 56 -2.62 -13.56 0.72
CA GLN A 56 -3.16 -12.61 -0.25
C GLN A 56 -2.60 -11.20 -0.03
N ASP A 57 -2.55 -10.43 -1.10
CA ASP A 57 -2.22 -9.00 -1.06
C ASP A 57 -3.45 -8.23 -0.55
N VAL A 58 -3.55 -8.13 0.77
CA VAL A 58 -4.59 -7.37 1.46
C VAL A 58 -3.98 -6.13 2.12
N SER A 59 -4.76 -5.07 2.23
CA SER A 59 -4.34 -3.86 2.93
C SER A 59 -3.97 -4.19 4.39
N PRO A 60 -2.73 -3.91 4.84
CA PRO A 60 -2.32 -4.13 6.23
C PRO A 60 -3.25 -3.45 7.23
N LEU A 61 -3.65 -2.20 6.97
CA LEU A 61 -4.54 -1.44 7.85
C LEU A 61 -5.92 -2.08 7.98
N SER A 62 -6.49 -2.59 6.87
CA SER A 62 -7.79 -3.27 6.91
C SER A 62 -7.74 -4.58 7.71
N LEU A 63 -6.60 -5.28 7.65
CA LEU A 63 -6.38 -6.48 8.44
C LEU A 63 -6.21 -6.15 9.93
N LEU A 64 -5.36 -5.17 10.24
CA LEU A 64 -5.10 -4.73 11.61
C LEU A 64 -6.35 -4.16 12.29
N ALA A 65 -7.24 -3.50 11.54
CA ALA A 65 -8.50 -2.99 12.08
C ALA A 65 -9.38 -4.12 12.67
N GLN A 66 -9.28 -5.34 12.14
CA GLN A 66 -10.05 -6.51 12.57
C GLN A 66 -9.34 -7.34 13.66
N ALA A 67 -8.09 -7.04 13.96
CA ALA A 67 -7.33 -7.73 15.00
C ALA A 67 -7.58 -7.08 16.37
N ASP A 68 -7.63 -7.89 17.41
CA ASP A 68 -7.65 -7.42 18.82
C ASP A 68 -6.23 -7.25 19.35
N VAL A 69 -5.36 -8.21 19.06
CA VAL A 69 -3.96 -8.26 19.50
C VAL A 69 -3.06 -8.54 18.32
N VAL A 70 -1.90 -7.90 18.27
CA VAL A 70 -0.93 -8.06 17.20
C VAL A 70 0.41 -8.51 17.76
N TYR A 71 0.91 -9.61 17.24
CA TYR A 71 2.22 -10.16 17.55
C TYR A 71 3.20 -9.87 16.42
N THR A 72 4.39 -9.41 16.76
CA THR A 72 5.42 -9.10 15.76
C THR A 72 6.83 -9.30 16.30
N VAL A 73 7.77 -9.59 15.41
CA VAL A 73 9.19 -9.56 15.78
C VAL A 73 9.76 -8.16 15.53
N THR A 74 9.79 -7.70 14.28
CA THR A 74 10.34 -6.39 13.90
C THR A 74 9.54 -5.69 12.79
N SER A 75 8.35 -6.19 12.48
CA SER A 75 7.55 -5.68 11.37
C SER A 75 7.02 -4.27 11.63
N GLN A 76 6.98 -3.45 10.60
CA GLN A 76 6.33 -2.13 10.60
C GLN A 76 4.83 -2.23 10.95
N MET A 77 4.18 -3.33 10.61
CA MET A 77 2.77 -3.56 10.95
C MET A 77 2.49 -3.45 12.46
N GLY A 78 3.48 -3.75 13.33
CA GLY A 78 3.33 -3.54 14.76
C GLY A 78 3.19 -2.07 15.13
N PHE A 79 3.89 -1.16 14.44
CA PHE A 79 3.71 0.26 14.65
C PHE A 79 2.37 0.78 14.10
N GLU A 80 1.96 0.29 12.94
CA GLU A 80 0.65 0.59 12.36
C GLU A 80 -0.48 0.13 13.29
N ALA A 81 -0.32 -1.03 13.93
CA ALA A 81 -1.25 -1.54 14.94
C ALA A 81 -1.33 -0.63 16.19
N LEU A 82 -0.17 -0.14 16.69
CA LEU A 82 -0.14 0.84 17.78
C LEU A 82 -0.92 2.12 17.44
N LEU A 83 -0.75 2.63 16.23
CA LEU A 83 -1.48 3.82 15.76
C LEU A 83 -2.99 3.59 15.63
N LEU A 84 -3.41 2.33 15.47
CA LEU A 84 -4.81 1.91 15.50
C LEU A 84 -5.31 1.59 16.93
N GLY A 85 -4.51 1.84 17.96
CA GLY A 85 -4.86 1.57 19.37
C GLY A 85 -4.92 0.09 19.72
N LYS A 86 -4.25 -0.79 18.95
CA LYS A 86 -4.24 -2.23 19.20
C LYS A 86 -3.16 -2.60 20.22
N GLU A 87 -3.42 -3.67 20.99
CA GLU A 87 -2.41 -4.30 21.82
C GLU A 87 -1.33 -4.93 20.95
N VAL A 88 -0.04 -4.63 21.23
CA VAL A 88 1.09 -5.11 20.43
C VAL A 88 2.15 -5.79 21.27
N HIS A 89 2.48 -7.04 20.93
CA HIS A 89 3.54 -7.83 21.52
C HIS A 89 4.75 -7.90 20.58
N CYS A 90 5.94 -7.47 21.07
CA CYS A 90 7.18 -7.42 20.30
C CYS A 90 8.19 -8.47 20.80
N PHE A 91 8.61 -9.36 19.90
CA PHE A 91 9.60 -10.41 20.15
C PHE A 91 11.00 -10.07 19.62
N GLY A 92 11.14 -8.95 18.97
CA GLY A 92 12.40 -8.28 18.60
C GLY A 92 12.45 -6.87 19.17
N MET A 93 13.34 -6.04 18.61
CA MET A 93 13.53 -4.66 19.07
C MET A 93 13.38 -3.66 17.90
N PRO A 94 12.19 -3.51 17.31
CA PRO A 94 11.93 -2.46 16.33
C PRO A 94 12.01 -1.07 16.95
N PHE A 95 11.91 -0.02 16.15
CA PHE A 95 12.10 1.35 16.64
C PHE A 95 11.02 1.77 17.68
N TYR A 96 9.85 1.18 17.62
CA TYR A 96 8.72 1.49 18.49
C TYR A 96 8.65 0.61 19.77
N ALA A 97 9.44 -0.48 19.84
CA ALA A 97 9.50 -1.34 21.04
C ALA A 97 10.39 -0.74 22.14
N GLY A 98 10.20 -1.18 23.38
CA GLY A 98 11.02 -0.77 24.53
C GLY A 98 10.68 0.60 25.13
N TRP A 99 9.62 1.24 24.67
CA TRP A 99 9.17 2.55 25.17
C TRP A 99 7.95 2.46 26.10
N GLY A 100 7.49 1.25 26.41
CA GLY A 100 6.32 1.01 27.25
C GLY A 100 4.97 1.23 26.57
N ALA A 101 4.96 1.38 25.24
CA ALA A 101 3.75 1.38 24.40
C ALA A 101 3.43 -0.03 23.88
N THR A 102 4.36 -0.95 23.99
CA THR A 102 4.26 -2.36 23.56
C THR A 102 4.56 -3.30 24.71
N HIS A 103 4.13 -4.55 24.61
CA HIS A 103 4.57 -5.66 25.45
C HIS A 103 5.84 -6.26 24.85
N ASP A 104 6.98 -5.98 25.45
CA ASP A 104 8.28 -6.30 24.86
C ASP A 104 8.92 -7.50 25.54
N ARG A 105 9.36 -8.50 24.76
CA ARG A 105 10.17 -9.62 25.27
C ARG A 105 11.62 -9.19 25.57
N LEU A 106 12.14 -8.23 24.84
CA LEU A 106 13.50 -7.72 24.98
C LEU A 106 13.51 -6.36 25.65
N THR A 107 14.57 -6.08 26.38
CA THR A 107 14.79 -4.76 27.00
C THR A 107 15.86 -3.96 26.26
N CYS A 108 15.76 -2.64 26.31
CA CYS A 108 16.73 -1.72 25.76
C CYS A 108 17.08 -0.65 26.81
N PRO A 109 18.25 -0.68 27.45
CA PRO A 109 18.61 0.28 28.53
C PRO A 109 18.53 1.74 28.11
N ARG A 110 18.74 2.05 26.82
CA ARG A 110 18.64 3.41 26.28
C ARG A 110 17.20 3.92 26.15
N ARG A 111 16.20 3.04 26.28
CA ARG A 111 14.75 3.35 26.17
C ARG A 111 14.10 3.32 27.54
N ALA A 112 14.68 4.02 28.49
CA ALA A 112 14.24 4.00 29.90
C ALA A 112 12.98 4.81 30.18
N LYS A 113 12.62 5.76 29.28
CA LYS A 113 11.42 6.60 29.45
C LYS A 113 10.24 6.03 28.70
N ARG A 114 9.08 5.97 29.36
CA ARG A 114 7.83 5.64 28.67
C ARG A 114 7.46 6.71 27.66
N ARG A 115 6.94 6.28 26.50
CA ARG A 115 6.46 7.13 25.41
C ARG A 115 5.14 6.60 24.88
N THR A 116 4.29 7.53 24.43
CA THR A 116 3.06 7.16 23.74
C THR A 116 3.32 6.83 22.27
N ALA A 117 2.34 6.23 21.59
CA ALA A 117 2.42 5.95 20.16
C ALA A 117 2.61 7.24 19.35
N GLU A 118 1.94 8.33 19.76
CA GLU A 118 2.04 9.66 19.14
C GLU A 118 3.43 10.28 19.31
N GLU A 119 4.02 10.16 20.51
CA GLU A 119 5.38 10.65 20.74
C GLU A 119 6.40 9.88 19.90
N ILE A 120 6.24 8.56 19.79
CA ILE A 120 7.10 7.72 18.95
C ILE A 120 6.90 8.09 17.46
N PHE A 121 5.66 8.33 17.03
CA PHE A 121 5.37 8.82 15.68
C PHE A 121 6.03 10.17 15.42
N ALA A 122 5.84 11.14 16.30
CA ALA A 122 6.44 12.46 16.16
C ALA A 122 7.97 12.39 16.07
N ALA A 123 8.61 11.60 16.92
CA ALA A 123 10.06 11.42 16.89
C ALA A 123 10.54 10.77 15.58
N ALA A 124 9.91 9.68 15.15
CA ALA A 124 10.33 8.91 13.99
C ALA A 124 9.99 9.60 12.66
N TYR A 125 8.78 10.11 12.52
CA TYR A 125 8.26 10.59 11.24
C TYR A 125 8.32 12.11 11.07
N MET A 126 8.28 12.90 12.16
CA MET A 126 8.33 14.36 12.03
C MET A 126 9.73 14.92 12.30
N LEU A 127 10.47 14.36 13.26
CA LEU A 127 11.77 14.90 13.66
C LEU A 127 12.95 14.19 12.99
N TYR A 128 12.92 12.86 12.92
CA TYR A 128 14.05 12.07 12.39
C TYR A 128 13.98 11.91 10.88
N ALA A 129 12.83 11.60 10.30
CA ALA A 129 12.69 11.38 8.87
C ALA A 129 12.96 12.65 8.05
N ARG A 130 13.50 12.47 6.85
CA ARG A 130 13.74 13.54 5.88
C ARG A 130 12.94 13.29 4.63
N TYR A 131 12.10 14.24 4.28
CA TYR A 131 11.25 14.17 3.11
C TYR A 131 11.76 15.07 2.00
N VAL A 132 11.59 14.62 0.77
CA VAL A 132 11.96 15.37 -0.43
C VAL A 132 10.75 15.35 -1.37
N ASN A 133 10.34 16.51 -1.83
CA ASN A 133 9.33 16.64 -2.88
C ASN A 133 9.93 16.13 -4.20
N PRO A 134 9.37 15.05 -4.82
CA PRO A 134 9.95 14.43 -6.01
C PRO A 134 9.86 15.31 -7.26
N VAL A 135 9.00 16.33 -7.26
CA VAL A 135 8.83 17.25 -8.40
C VAL A 135 9.84 18.38 -8.36
N THR A 136 10.07 18.95 -7.17
CA THR A 136 10.95 20.12 -7.00
C THR A 136 12.36 19.76 -6.53
N ALA A 137 12.58 18.49 -6.13
CA ALA A 137 13.81 17.99 -5.50
C ALA A 137 14.22 18.76 -4.23
N ARG A 138 13.30 19.50 -3.61
CA ARG A 138 13.54 20.28 -2.38
C ARG A 138 13.06 19.49 -1.16
N ARG A 139 13.64 19.80 -0.01
CA ARG A 139 13.14 19.29 1.27
C ARG A 139 11.72 19.77 1.50
N CYS A 140 10.90 18.90 2.06
CA CYS A 140 9.54 19.20 2.47
C CYS A 140 9.24 18.61 3.85
N ASP A 141 8.11 18.94 4.42
CA ASP A 141 7.61 18.32 5.65
C ASP A 141 6.77 17.07 5.37
N ILE A 142 6.36 16.38 6.43
CA ILE A 142 5.54 15.17 6.32
C ILE A 142 4.17 15.47 5.70
N HIS A 143 3.58 16.65 5.97
CA HIS A 143 2.25 17.00 5.46
C HIS A 143 2.29 17.21 3.94
N GLU A 144 3.33 17.86 3.44
CA GLU A 144 3.54 18.00 2.00
C GLU A 144 3.79 16.64 1.34
N ALA A 145 4.62 15.79 1.96
CA ALA A 145 4.87 14.42 1.46
C ALA A 145 3.57 13.59 1.39
N ILE A 146 2.73 13.64 2.42
CA ILE A 146 1.43 12.95 2.43
C ILE A 146 0.51 13.50 1.34
N ARG A 147 0.44 14.83 1.16
CA ARG A 147 -0.38 15.44 0.09
C ARG A 147 0.06 14.99 -1.30
N ILE A 148 1.37 14.92 -1.54
CA ILE A 148 1.92 14.45 -2.81
C ILE A 148 1.55 12.98 -3.05
N LEU A 149 1.76 12.10 -2.06
CA LEU A 149 1.43 10.69 -2.16
C LEU A 149 -0.08 10.47 -2.35
N ALA A 150 -0.91 11.21 -1.63
CA ALA A 150 -2.36 11.16 -1.79
C ALA A 150 -2.81 11.60 -3.20
N ALA A 151 -2.22 12.66 -3.73
CA ALA A 151 -2.49 13.13 -5.09
C ALA A 151 -2.06 12.10 -6.14
N GLN A 152 -0.88 11.50 -5.98
CA GLN A 152 -0.40 10.43 -6.86
C GLN A 152 -1.31 9.20 -6.82
N ARG A 153 -1.72 8.79 -5.62
CA ARG A 153 -2.66 7.67 -5.45
C ARG A 153 -4.00 7.97 -6.11
N PHE A 154 -4.56 9.14 -5.86
CA PHE A 154 -5.82 9.57 -6.48
C PHE A 154 -5.72 9.56 -8.00
N GLN A 155 -4.63 10.11 -8.56
CA GLN A 155 -4.42 10.11 -10.02
C GLN A 155 -4.26 8.69 -10.57
N ASN A 156 -3.52 7.81 -9.88
CA ASN A 156 -3.38 6.42 -10.26
C ASN A 156 -4.74 5.69 -10.28
N GLU A 157 -5.55 5.86 -9.23
CA GLU A 157 -6.89 5.24 -9.16
C GLU A 157 -7.82 5.76 -10.27
N ARG A 158 -7.78 7.07 -10.53
CA ARG A 158 -8.57 7.72 -11.59
C ARG A 158 -8.20 7.21 -12.99
N ASN A 159 -6.94 6.87 -13.19
CA ASN A 159 -6.40 6.44 -14.49
C ASN A 159 -6.39 4.92 -14.68
N LYS A 160 -6.95 4.16 -13.75
CA LYS A 160 -7.12 2.71 -13.95
C LYS A 160 -8.11 2.44 -15.09
N GLY A 161 -7.87 1.33 -15.80
CA GLY A 161 -8.74 0.91 -16.89
C GLY A 161 -8.15 1.19 -18.28
N PHE A 162 -9.00 1.26 -19.27
CA PHE A 162 -8.61 1.37 -20.67
C PHE A 162 -8.92 2.76 -21.23
N HIS A 163 -7.92 3.40 -21.82
CA HIS A 163 -8.04 4.72 -22.40
C HIS A 163 -7.76 4.69 -23.90
N SER A 164 -8.78 4.98 -24.70
CA SER A 164 -8.69 5.15 -26.15
C SER A 164 -8.46 6.61 -26.50
N CYS A 165 -7.24 6.97 -26.85
CA CYS A 165 -6.84 8.36 -27.13
C CYS A 165 -7.03 8.71 -28.61
N VAL A 166 -7.77 9.79 -28.91
CA VAL A 166 -8.07 10.28 -30.26
C VAL A 166 -7.65 11.74 -30.43
N GLY A 167 -7.17 12.10 -31.62
CA GLY A 167 -6.80 13.47 -31.93
C GLY A 167 -5.44 13.92 -31.36
N PHE A 168 -4.61 12.99 -30.91
CA PHE A 168 -3.27 13.28 -30.40
C PHE A 168 -2.22 13.18 -31.51
N SER A 169 -1.56 14.29 -31.83
CA SER A 169 -0.37 14.31 -32.68
C SER A 169 0.79 13.53 -32.03
N ARG A 170 1.74 13.06 -32.86
CA ARG A 170 2.83 12.19 -32.37
C ARG A 170 3.60 12.79 -31.18
N TRP A 171 3.89 14.09 -31.21
CA TRP A 171 4.62 14.79 -30.17
C TRP A 171 3.84 14.94 -28.83
N LYS A 172 2.48 14.93 -28.86
CA LYS A 172 1.62 14.99 -27.67
C LYS A 172 1.46 13.64 -26.96
N ARG A 173 1.70 12.53 -27.67
CA ARG A 173 1.47 11.18 -27.13
C ARG A 173 2.29 10.85 -25.87
N PRO A 174 3.59 11.23 -25.78
CA PRO A 174 4.36 11.02 -24.53
C PRO A 174 3.74 11.75 -23.34
N HIS A 175 3.28 12.99 -23.52
CA HIS A 175 2.64 13.77 -22.46
C HIS A 175 1.30 13.17 -22.04
N ALA A 176 0.47 12.77 -23.01
CA ALA A 176 -0.78 12.08 -22.72
C ALA A 176 -0.56 10.77 -21.96
N ARG A 177 0.47 9.99 -22.32
CA ARG A 177 0.85 8.78 -21.57
C ARG A 177 1.25 9.10 -20.15
N ALA A 178 2.09 10.10 -19.92
CA ALA A 178 2.50 10.51 -18.58
C ALA A 178 1.30 10.94 -17.71
N PHE A 179 0.30 11.58 -18.31
CA PHE A 179 -0.91 12.04 -17.63
C PHE A 179 -1.89 10.91 -17.28
N LEU A 180 -2.03 9.93 -18.18
CA LEU A 180 -3.02 8.86 -18.10
C LEU A 180 -2.46 7.55 -17.57
N GLN A 181 -1.14 7.44 -17.35
CA GLN A 181 -0.54 6.20 -16.83
C GLN A 181 -1.05 5.84 -15.45
N SER A 182 -1.18 4.56 -15.22
CA SER A 182 -1.51 3.97 -13.93
C SER A 182 -0.89 2.57 -13.81
N THR A 183 -0.94 1.98 -12.62
CA THR A 183 -0.37 0.64 -12.36
C THR A 183 -1.06 -0.48 -13.14
N THR A 184 -2.32 -0.29 -13.51
CA THR A 184 -3.14 -1.30 -14.22
C THR A 184 -3.87 -0.73 -15.43
N GLY A 185 -3.52 0.48 -15.87
CA GLY A 185 -4.14 1.13 -17.01
C GLY A 185 -3.50 0.77 -18.34
N THR A 186 -4.30 0.76 -19.40
CA THR A 186 -3.84 0.58 -20.77
C THR A 186 -4.23 1.78 -21.62
N ILE A 187 -3.25 2.37 -22.33
CA ILE A 187 -3.44 3.55 -23.16
C ILE A 187 -3.17 3.19 -24.61
N ARG A 188 -4.15 3.40 -25.47
CA ARG A 188 -4.03 3.16 -26.90
C ARG A 188 -4.41 4.39 -27.71
N PHE A 189 -3.62 4.72 -28.73
CA PHE A 189 -3.85 5.86 -29.61
C PHE A 189 -4.45 5.41 -30.93
N PHE A 190 -5.51 6.09 -31.37
CA PHE A 190 -6.24 5.83 -32.60
C PHE A 190 -6.21 7.05 -33.50
N SER A 191 -6.08 6.83 -34.80
CA SER A 191 -6.30 7.88 -35.84
C SER A 191 -7.78 8.01 -36.19
N ASP A 192 -8.52 6.93 -36.07
CA ASP A 192 -9.95 6.80 -36.32
C ASP A 192 -10.72 6.70 -35.02
N TRP A 193 -11.61 7.63 -34.75
CA TRP A 193 -12.38 7.69 -33.53
C TRP A 193 -13.45 6.60 -33.43
N TRP A 194 -13.93 6.08 -34.56
CA TRP A 194 -14.88 4.99 -34.58
C TRP A 194 -14.27 3.68 -34.10
N LYS A 195 -13.03 3.40 -34.54
CA LYS A 195 -12.23 2.28 -34.03
C LYS A 195 -11.93 2.43 -32.54
N ALA A 196 -11.67 3.67 -32.11
CA ALA A 196 -11.43 3.96 -30.70
C ALA A 196 -12.65 3.66 -29.81
N ILE A 197 -13.86 4.08 -30.25
CA ILE A 197 -15.11 3.81 -29.53
C ILE A 197 -15.36 2.31 -29.43
N LYS A 198 -15.26 1.57 -30.54
CA LYS A 198 -15.44 0.11 -30.53
C LYS A 198 -14.47 -0.58 -29.58
N TRP A 199 -13.22 -0.15 -29.57
CA TRP A 199 -12.22 -0.72 -28.66
C TRP A 199 -12.51 -0.36 -27.20
N ALA A 200 -12.88 0.88 -26.90
CA ALA A 200 -13.27 1.31 -25.57
C ALA A 200 -14.47 0.52 -25.05
N GLN A 201 -15.52 0.37 -25.88
CA GLN A 201 -16.70 -0.40 -25.54
C GLN A 201 -16.40 -1.88 -25.23
N ALA A 202 -15.58 -2.51 -26.09
CA ALA A 202 -15.20 -3.91 -25.93
C ALA A 202 -14.37 -4.18 -24.66
N ASN A 203 -13.68 -3.17 -24.12
CA ASN A 203 -12.80 -3.29 -22.97
C ASN A 203 -13.34 -2.55 -21.71
N GLY A 204 -14.55 -1.98 -21.77
CA GLY A 204 -15.10 -1.18 -20.66
C GLY A 204 -14.29 0.08 -20.36
N GLY A 205 -13.72 0.70 -21.39
CA GLY A 205 -12.83 1.84 -21.26
C GLY A 205 -13.45 3.18 -21.67
N ASP A 206 -12.62 4.23 -21.61
CA ASP A 206 -12.98 5.61 -21.91
C ASP A 206 -12.40 6.07 -23.26
N ILE A 207 -13.05 7.06 -23.86
CA ILE A 207 -12.45 7.88 -24.94
C ILE A 207 -11.79 9.11 -24.32
N VAL A 208 -10.53 9.34 -24.64
CA VAL A 208 -9.82 10.57 -24.30
C VAL A 208 -9.52 11.33 -25.58
N VAL A 209 -10.02 12.55 -25.69
CA VAL A 209 -9.84 13.40 -26.87
C VAL A 209 -9.15 14.71 -26.50
N TRP A 210 -8.27 15.18 -27.38
CA TRP A 210 -7.75 16.54 -27.24
C TRP A 210 -8.90 17.53 -27.49
N ALA A 211 -9.19 18.41 -26.55
CA ALA A 211 -10.41 19.24 -26.54
C ALA A 211 -10.71 19.93 -27.88
N SER A 212 -9.70 20.53 -28.54
CA SER A 212 -9.86 21.18 -29.87
C SER A 212 -10.10 20.20 -31.04
N LYS A 213 -10.07 18.90 -30.80
CA LYS A 213 -10.34 17.81 -31.75
C LYS A 213 -11.62 17.04 -31.43
N CYS A 214 -12.33 17.46 -30.40
CA CYS A 214 -13.63 16.91 -30.09
C CYS A 214 -14.67 17.43 -31.09
N THR A 215 -15.33 16.54 -31.80
CA THR A 215 -16.40 16.86 -32.74
C THR A 215 -17.77 16.46 -32.18
N ILE A 216 -18.83 17.13 -32.64
CA ILE A 216 -20.22 16.78 -32.26
C ILE A 216 -20.51 15.31 -32.57
N GLY A 217 -20.00 14.82 -33.74
CA GLY A 217 -20.19 13.40 -34.12
C GLY A 217 -19.53 12.41 -33.16
N LEU A 218 -18.32 12.75 -32.66
CA LEU A 218 -17.65 11.93 -31.63
C LEU A 218 -18.45 11.92 -30.32
N GLU A 219 -18.93 13.09 -29.87
CA GLU A 219 -19.74 13.20 -28.65
C GLU A 219 -21.01 12.38 -28.73
N SER A 220 -21.80 12.59 -29.78
CA SER A 220 -23.06 11.86 -29.98
C SER A 220 -22.82 10.36 -30.08
N SER A 221 -21.78 9.93 -30.76
CA SER A 221 -21.43 8.51 -30.87
C SER A 221 -21.01 7.90 -29.52
N CYS A 222 -20.21 8.60 -28.71
CA CYS A 222 -19.86 8.16 -27.37
C CYS A 222 -21.09 8.03 -26.48
N GLN A 223 -22.01 8.99 -26.55
CA GLN A 223 -23.25 8.98 -25.78
C GLN A 223 -24.15 7.79 -26.19
N THR A 224 -24.35 7.59 -27.51
CA THR A 224 -25.15 6.48 -28.04
C THR A 224 -24.58 5.12 -27.68
N MET A 225 -23.25 4.99 -27.67
CA MET A 225 -22.57 3.73 -27.39
C MET A 225 -22.30 3.52 -25.88
N GLY A 226 -22.72 4.45 -25.02
CA GLY A 226 -22.52 4.37 -23.56
C GLY A 226 -21.05 4.43 -23.14
N VAL A 227 -20.18 5.07 -23.92
CA VAL A 227 -18.75 5.20 -23.63
C VAL A 227 -18.46 6.58 -23.06
N ARG A 228 -17.78 6.65 -21.92
CA ARG A 228 -17.42 7.92 -21.28
C ARG A 228 -16.40 8.68 -22.14
N LEU A 229 -16.67 9.98 -22.36
CA LEU A 229 -15.78 10.89 -23.06
C LEU A 229 -15.06 11.83 -22.09
N ILE A 230 -13.73 11.87 -22.15
CA ILE A 230 -12.83 12.74 -21.38
C ILE A 230 -12.18 13.75 -22.35
N ARG A 231 -12.22 15.05 -21.99
CA ARG A 231 -11.65 16.16 -22.77
C ARG A 231 -10.51 16.85 -22.06
#